data_0e120cb09877cee6a23d370e6a5479e1
#
_entry.id   0e120cb09877cee6a23d370e6a5479e1
#
_cell.length_a   1.000
_cell.length_b   1.000
_cell.length_c   1.000
_cell.angle_alpha   90.00
_cell.angle_beta   90.00
_cell.angle_gamma   90.00
#
_symmetry.space_group_name_H-M   'P 1'
#
loop_
_entity.id
_entity.type
_entity.pdbx_description
1 polymer ?
#
loop_
_entity_poly.entity_id
_entity_poly.type
_entity_poly.pdbx_seq_one_letter_code
_entity_poly.pdbx_strand_id
1 'polypeptide(L)'
;KEDSIETEEKDKTKDKVDKKAQSMRPNCIEGTFGIEIDPMLEVDEKKDYVIRKRRYSGFFGTDLDLVLRENEVENVVVVGTKTNCCIRATVTDAFYLNYNPYVIRECVATNSETVNEVHLTDIDKYLGKVIDMNTFSKMLEEGQL
;
A
#
# COMPACT_ATOMS: atom_id res chain seq x y z
N LYS A 1 -39.52 -31.87 -11.05
CA LYS A 1 -39.14 -30.59 -11.73
C LYS A 1 -38.51 -29.57 -10.76
N GLU A 2 -38.75 -29.68 -9.47
CA GLU A 2 -38.12 -28.81 -8.44
C GLU A 2 -36.68 -29.21 -8.13
N ASP A 3 -36.37 -30.51 -8.11
CA ASP A 3 -35.02 -31.05 -7.81
C ASP A 3 -33.96 -30.67 -8.86
N SER A 4 -34.36 -30.39 -10.11
CA SER A 4 -33.41 -29.99 -11.16
C SER A 4 -33.00 -28.54 -11.09
N ILE A 5 -33.80 -27.66 -10.50
CA ILE A 5 -33.50 -26.21 -10.36
C ILE A 5 -32.54 -25.97 -9.21
N GLU A 6 -32.71 -26.68 -8.07
CA GLU A 6 -31.81 -26.59 -6.93
C GLU A 6 -30.39 -27.09 -7.22
N THR A 7 -30.26 -28.11 -8.09
CA THR A 7 -28.94 -28.64 -8.49
C THR A 7 -28.17 -27.69 -9.40
N GLU A 8 -28.85 -27.02 -10.35
CA GLU A 8 -28.21 -26.04 -11.22
C GLU A 8 -27.80 -24.72 -10.49
N GLU A 9 -28.55 -24.30 -9.50
CA GLU A 9 -28.20 -23.13 -8.69
C GLU A 9 -27.02 -23.38 -7.76
N LYS A 10 -26.93 -24.57 -7.16
CA LYS A 10 -25.79 -25.00 -6.33
C LYS A 10 -24.49 -25.11 -7.12
N ASP A 11 -24.56 -25.56 -8.37
CA ASP A 11 -23.39 -25.69 -9.23
C ASP A 11 -22.87 -24.31 -9.70
N LYS A 12 -23.78 -23.39 -10.05
CA LYS A 12 -23.41 -22.01 -10.41
C LYS A 12 -22.81 -21.20 -9.23
N THR A 13 -23.22 -21.52 -8.00
CA THR A 13 -22.67 -20.87 -6.78
C THR A 13 -21.31 -21.43 -6.45
N LYS A 14 -21.10 -22.73 -6.66
CA LYS A 14 -19.81 -23.40 -6.43
C LYS A 14 -18.75 -22.88 -7.40
N ASP A 15 -19.08 -22.78 -8.69
CA ASP A 15 -18.23 -22.20 -9.73
C ASP A 15 -17.84 -20.73 -9.44
N LYS A 16 -18.74 -19.92 -8.86
CA LYS A 16 -18.46 -18.54 -8.46
C LYS A 16 -17.53 -18.46 -7.25
N VAL A 17 -17.69 -19.39 -6.29
CA VAL A 17 -16.83 -19.48 -5.10
C VAL A 17 -15.42 -19.93 -5.50
N ASP A 18 -15.31 -20.91 -6.38
CA ASP A 18 -14.01 -21.42 -6.85
C ASP A 18 -13.26 -20.38 -7.70
N LYS A 19 -13.96 -19.60 -8.53
CA LYS A 19 -13.35 -18.48 -9.27
C LYS A 19 -12.88 -17.36 -8.35
N LYS A 20 -13.62 -17.07 -7.27
CA LYS A 20 -13.21 -16.08 -6.26
C LYS A 20 -12.00 -16.60 -5.45
N ALA A 21 -11.96 -17.85 -5.07
CA ALA A 21 -10.83 -18.50 -4.42
C ALA A 21 -9.58 -18.52 -5.32
N GLN A 22 -9.74 -18.74 -6.64
CA GLN A 22 -8.65 -18.65 -7.61
C GLN A 22 -8.11 -17.23 -7.80
N SER A 23 -8.96 -16.19 -7.65
CA SER A 23 -8.52 -14.78 -7.71
C SER A 23 -7.76 -14.32 -6.46
N MET A 24 -7.87 -15.06 -5.37
CA MET A 24 -7.18 -14.81 -4.10
C MET A 24 -5.93 -15.67 -3.93
N ARG A 25 -5.24 -16.01 -5.03
CA ARG A 25 -3.95 -16.71 -4.91
C ARG A 25 -3.02 -15.90 -4.02
N PRO A 26 -2.37 -16.52 -3.02
CA PRO A 26 -1.40 -15.82 -2.21
C PRO A 26 -0.28 -15.29 -3.10
N ASN A 27 -0.03 -14.01 -3.00
CA ASN A 27 1.11 -13.32 -3.58
C ASN A 27 2.03 -12.85 -2.45
N CYS A 28 3.24 -12.47 -2.77
CA CYS A 28 4.24 -12.09 -1.77
C CYS A 28 4.47 -13.21 -0.73
N ILE A 29 4.69 -14.44 -1.20
CA ILE A 29 4.95 -15.60 -0.34
C ILE A 29 6.41 -15.53 0.13
N GLU A 30 6.63 -15.66 1.44
CA GLU A 30 7.97 -15.66 2.04
C GLU A 30 8.87 -16.74 1.42
N GLY A 31 10.12 -16.39 1.11
CA GLY A 31 11.10 -17.27 0.45
C GLY A 31 10.91 -17.40 -1.06
N THR A 32 10.07 -16.61 -1.68
CA THR A 32 9.91 -16.59 -3.14
C THR A 32 10.37 -15.25 -3.75
N PHE A 33 10.71 -15.28 -5.04
CA PHE A 33 11.06 -14.09 -5.81
C PHE A 33 10.03 -12.93 -5.68
N GLY A 34 8.75 -13.26 -5.44
CA GLY A 34 7.68 -12.25 -5.35
C GLY A 34 7.77 -11.30 -4.15
N ILE A 35 8.70 -11.50 -3.21
CA ILE A 35 8.94 -10.60 -2.06
C ILE A 35 10.29 -9.90 -2.11
N GLU A 36 11.10 -10.19 -3.12
CA GLU A 36 12.40 -9.54 -3.27
C GLU A 36 12.22 -8.07 -3.63
N ILE A 37 13.10 -7.24 -3.08
CA ILE A 37 13.17 -5.83 -3.45
C ILE A 37 13.79 -5.75 -4.84
N ASP A 38 13.19 -4.96 -5.72
CA ASP A 38 13.70 -4.77 -7.08
C ASP A 38 15.15 -4.25 -7.01
N PRO A 39 16.10 -4.89 -7.70
CA PRO A 39 17.52 -4.48 -7.68
C PRO A 39 17.77 -3.03 -8.12
N MET A 40 16.83 -2.42 -8.87
CA MET A 40 16.91 -1.00 -9.25
C MET A 40 16.77 -0.05 -8.05
N LEU A 41 16.29 -0.52 -6.91
CA LEU A 41 16.12 0.30 -5.71
C LEU A 41 17.39 0.44 -4.86
N GLU A 42 18.47 -0.22 -5.21
CA GLU A 42 19.82 -0.07 -4.60
C GLU A 42 19.79 0.11 -3.06
N VAL A 43 19.29 -0.90 -2.34
CA VAL A 43 19.18 -0.84 -0.88
C VAL A 43 20.58 -0.75 -0.23
N ASP A 44 20.82 0.29 0.57
CA ASP A 44 22.01 0.45 1.41
C ASP A 44 21.73 -0.07 2.82
N GLU A 45 22.18 -1.30 3.13
CA GLU A 45 21.98 -1.96 4.44
C GLU A 45 22.48 -1.15 5.65
N LYS A 46 23.31 -0.13 5.44
CA LYS A 46 23.82 0.74 6.52
C LYS A 46 22.94 1.95 6.80
N LYS A 47 22.08 2.30 5.85
CA LYS A 47 21.23 3.52 5.91
C LYS A 47 19.75 3.19 5.86
N ASP A 48 19.38 2.10 5.17
CA ASP A 48 18.01 1.76 4.90
C ASP A 48 17.49 0.72 5.90
N TYR A 49 16.29 0.96 6.42
CA TYR A 49 15.59 0.01 7.26
C TYR A 49 14.67 -0.88 6.42
N VAL A 50 14.98 -2.15 6.31
CA VAL A 50 14.14 -3.13 5.60
C VAL A 50 13.07 -3.67 6.54
N ILE A 51 11.86 -3.14 6.45
CA ILE A 51 10.72 -3.52 7.29
C ILE A 51 9.89 -4.64 6.63
N ARG A 52 9.82 -5.80 7.26
CA ARG A 52 9.03 -6.95 6.79
C ARG A 52 7.61 -6.85 7.30
N LYS A 53 6.69 -6.46 6.46
CA LYS A 53 5.27 -6.38 6.81
C LYS A 53 4.49 -7.62 6.38
N ARG A 54 3.47 -7.99 7.16
CA ARG A 54 2.58 -9.14 6.91
C ARG A 54 1.13 -8.71 6.59
N ARG A 55 0.86 -7.43 6.53
CA ARG A 55 -0.44 -6.82 6.22
C ARG A 55 -0.22 -5.65 5.28
N TYR A 56 -1.28 -4.99 4.86
CA TYR A 56 -1.20 -3.88 3.91
C TYR A 56 -0.43 -2.70 4.45
N SER A 57 -0.69 -2.30 5.69
CA SER A 57 0.05 -1.21 6.33
C SER A 57 1.49 -1.60 6.67
N GLY A 58 2.40 -0.66 6.46
CA GLY A 58 3.78 -0.75 6.90
C GLY A 58 3.93 -0.70 8.43
N PHE A 59 2.96 -0.13 9.14
CA PHE A 59 3.00 0.02 10.61
C PHE A 59 2.45 -1.22 11.34
N PHE A 60 1.53 -1.96 10.72
CA PHE A 60 0.82 -3.02 11.41
C PHE A 60 1.72 -4.20 11.78
N GLY A 61 2.01 -4.35 13.08
CA GLY A 61 2.83 -5.45 13.61
C GLY A 61 4.27 -5.45 13.13
N THR A 62 4.85 -4.26 12.93
CA THR A 62 6.24 -4.04 12.54
C THR A 62 6.90 -3.03 13.47
N ASP A 63 8.21 -2.87 13.36
CA ASP A 63 8.99 -1.90 14.11
C ASP A 63 9.03 -0.51 13.44
N LEU A 64 8.22 -0.25 12.38
CA LEU A 64 8.31 1.00 11.62
C LEU A 64 8.07 2.24 12.48
N ASP A 65 7.06 2.25 13.35
CA ASP A 65 6.77 3.37 14.23
C ASP A 65 7.94 3.64 15.21
N LEU A 66 8.54 2.58 15.76
CA LEU A 66 9.70 2.69 16.63
C LEU A 66 10.88 3.33 15.90
N VAL A 67 11.21 2.82 14.70
CA VAL A 67 12.30 3.34 13.87
C VAL A 67 12.09 4.81 13.52
N LEU A 68 10.87 5.20 13.12
CA LEU A 68 10.58 6.58 12.77
C LEU A 68 10.70 7.52 13.99
N ARG A 69 10.22 7.11 15.16
CA ARG A 69 10.33 7.91 16.39
C ARG A 69 11.75 8.02 16.91
N GLU A 70 12.54 6.95 16.85
CA GLU A 70 13.96 6.98 17.22
C GLU A 70 14.77 7.94 16.35
N ASN A 71 14.34 8.15 15.11
CA ASN A 71 14.95 9.11 14.18
C ASN A 71 14.24 10.48 14.15
N GLU A 72 13.34 10.76 15.10
CA GLU A 72 12.61 12.02 15.24
C GLU A 72 11.87 12.45 13.96
N VAL A 73 11.37 11.46 13.18
CA VAL A 73 10.65 11.69 11.92
C VAL A 73 9.24 12.18 12.21
N GLU A 74 8.86 13.32 11.67
CA GLU A 74 7.50 13.86 11.71
C GLU A 74 6.79 13.71 10.34
N ASN A 75 7.52 13.86 9.25
CA ASN A 75 7.00 13.82 7.88
C ASN A 75 7.31 12.47 7.24
N VAL A 76 6.30 11.78 6.73
CA VAL A 76 6.45 10.46 6.11
C VAL A 76 6.00 10.50 4.67
N VAL A 77 6.92 10.31 3.73
CA VAL A 77 6.61 10.23 2.30
C VAL A 77 6.37 8.77 1.94
N VAL A 78 5.16 8.45 1.47
CA VAL A 78 4.73 7.09 1.14
C VAL A 78 4.61 6.93 -0.37
N VAL A 79 5.36 5.98 -0.92
CA VAL A 79 5.39 5.65 -2.36
C VAL A 79 5.23 4.14 -2.57
N GLY A 80 4.95 3.71 -3.79
CA GLY A 80 4.87 2.29 -4.18
C GLY A 80 3.50 1.82 -4.62
N THR A 81 3.18 0.56 -4.41
CA THR A 81 1.95 -0.11 -4.87
C THR A 81 1.32 -1.00 -3.79
N LYS A 82 0.01 -1.16 -3.74
CA LYS A 82 -1.04 -0.50 -4.54
C LYS A 82 -1.62 0.68 -3.76
N THR A 83 -1.95 1.76 -4.46
CA THR A 83 -2.52 2.99 -3.87
C THR A 83 -3.73 2.70 -2.98
N ASN A 84 -4.68 1.89 -3.46
CA ASN A 84 -5.92 1.54 -2.76
C ASN A 84 -5.76 0.48 -1.64
N CYS A 85 -4.58 -0.10 -1.48
CA CYS A 85 -4.31 -1.14 -0.47
C CYS A 85 -3.18 -0.72 0.47
N CYS A 86 -1.93 -1.05 0.10
CA CYS A 86 -0.77 -0.86 0.98
C CYS A 86 -0.49 0.62 1.27
N ILE A 87 -0.56 1.47 0.24
CA ILE A 87 -0.31 2.91 0.39
C ILE A 87 -1.38 3.52 1.29
N ARG A 88 -2.67 3.34 0.95
CA ARG A 88 -3.77 3.87 1.76
C ARG A 88 -3.72 3.39 3.20
N ALA A 89 -3.47 2.08 3.43
CA ALA A 89 -3.38 1.55 4.78
C ALA A 89 -2.23 2.16 5.58
N THR A 90 -1.05 2.30 4.95
CA THR A 90 0.13 2.90 5.59
C THR A 90 -0.09 4.39 5.91
N VAL A 91 -0.66 5.14 4.97
CA VAL A 91 -1.00 6.56 5.17
C VAL A 91 -2.03 6.74 6.28
N THR A 92 -3.03 5.84 6.34
CA THR A 92 -4.06 5.89 7.40
C THR A 92 -3.45 5.66 8.77
N ASP A 93 -2.58 4.67 8.92
CA ASP A 93 -1.91 4.41 10.19
C ASP A 93 -0.92 5.54 10.55
N ALA A 94 -0.17 6.07 9.58
CA ALA A 94 0.68 7.24 9.79
C ALA A 94 -0.13 8.44 10.34
N PHE A 95 -1.29 8.72 9.74
CA PHE A 95 -2.19 9.77 10.21
C PHE A 95 -2.68 9.52 11.65
N TYR A 96 -3.10 8.31 11.99
CA TYR A 96 -3.54 7.97 13.35
C TYR A 96 -2.40 7.98 14.39
N LEU A 97 -1.17 7.78 13.95
CA LEU A 97 0.03 7.88 14.79
C LEU A 97 0.60 9.30 14.89
N ASN A 98 -0.10 10.31 14.35
CA ASN A 98 0.27 11.73 14.35
C ASN A 98 1.53 12.06 13.54
N TYR A 99 1.82 11.31 12.48
CA TYR A 99 2.74 11.73 11.44
C TYR A 99 2.06 12.67 10.44
N ASN A 100 2.84 13.39 9.65
CA ASN A 100 2.39 14.17 8.51
C ASN A 100 2.63 13.34 7.23
N PRO A 101 1.66 12.56 6.73
CA PRO A 101 1.87 11.73 5.57
C PRO A 101 1.75 12.52 4.27
N TYR A 102 2.70 12.28 3.38
CA TYR A 102 2.75 12.77 2.01
C TYR A 102 2.71 11.59 1.03
N VAL A 103 2.04 11.74 -0.08
CA VAL A 103 2.06 10.79 -1.19
C VAL A 103 2.47 11.51 -2.46
N ILE A 104 3.47 11.00 -3.14
CA ILE A 104 3.90 11.54 -4.45
C ILE A 104 3.06 10.87 -5.52
N ARG A 105 2.23 11.64 -6.22
CA ARG A 105 1.24 11.17 -7.19
C ARG A 105 1.84 10.24 -8.25
N GLU A 106 2.97 10.62 -8.81
CA GLU A 106 3.66 9.87 -9.87
C GLU A 106 4.36 8.61 -9.37
N CYS A 107 4.56 8.48 -8.06
CA CYS A 107 5.27 7.37 -7.43
C CYS A 107 4.36 6.33 -6.80
N VAL A 108 3.05 6.37 -7.07
CA VAL A 108 2.08 5.38 -6.63
C VAL A 108 1.21 4.89 -7.77
N ALA A 109 0.77 3.65 -7.70
CA ALA A 109 -0.06 3.05 -8.74
C ALA A 109 -0.99 1.96 -8.19
N THR A 110 -2.07 1.68 -8.93
CA THR A 110 -2.92 0.52 -8.75
C THR A 110 -3.41 -0.01 -10.12
N ASN A 111 -4.29 -1.01 -10.13
CA ASN A 111 -4.70 -1.70 -11.36
C ASN A 111 -5.64 -0.89 -12.27
N SER A 112 -6.13 0.27 -11.81
CA SER A 112 -7.10 1.11 -12.53
C SER A 112 -6.82 2.56 -12.21
N GLU A 113 -6.71 3.39 -13.25
CA GLU A 113 -6.51 4.84 -13.10
C GLU A 113 -7.66 5.49 -12.32
N THR A 114 -8.89 5.12 -12.62
CA THR A 114 -10.07 5.64 -11.89
C THR A 114 -9.98 5.32 -10.40
N VAL A 115 -9.59 4.09 -10.03
CA VAL A 115 -9.40 3.71 -8.62
C VAL A 115 -8.23 4.47 -8.00
N ASN A 116 -7.16 4.67 -8.75
CA ASN A 116 -6.01 5.46 -8.31
C ASN A 116 -6.43 6.87 -7.91
N GLU A 117 -7.08 7.59 -8.81
CA GLU A 117 -7.53 8.97 -8.60
C GLU A 117 -8.52 9.12 -7.44
N VAL A 118 -9.47 8.19 -7.30
CA VAL A 118 -10.41 8.20 -6.17
C VAL A 118 -9.66 8.10 -4.84
N HIS A 119 -8.71 7.18 -4.73
CA HIS A 119 -7.95 7.01 -3.49
C HIS A 119 -6.97 8.15 -3.22
N LEU A 120 -6.33 8.71 -4.23
CA LEU A 120 -5.49 9.91 -4.08
C LEU A 120 -6.32 11.10 -3.60
N THR A 121 -7.51 11.30 -4.15
CA THR A 121 -8.45 12.35 -3.71
C THR A 121 -8.86 12.18 -2.25
N ASP A 122 -9.16 10.96 -1.82
CA ASP A 122 -9.51 10.66 -0.42
C ASP A 122 -8.33 10.90 0.53
N ILE A 123 -7.13 10.49 0.13
CA ILE A 123 -5.91 10.70 0.92
C ILE A 123 -5.67 12.20 1.10
N ASP A 124 -5.69 12.96 0.01
CA ASP A 124 -5.44 14.41 0.03
C ASP A 124 -6.45 15.16 0.89
N LYS A 125 -7.70 14.72 0.87
CA LYS A 125 -8.80 15.39 1.58
C LYS A 125 -8.85 15.07 3.07
N TYR A 126 -8.45 13.85 3.49
CA TYR A 126 -8.77 13.35 4.83
C TYR A 126 -7.59 12.80 5.63
N LEU A 127 -6.49 12.39 4.99
CA LEU A 127 -5.47 11.61 5.66
C LEU A 127 -4.07 12.24 5.61
N GLY A 128 -3.76 13.02 4.58
CA GLY A 128 -2.43 13.57 4.36
C GLY A 128 -2.40 14.54 3.20
N LYS A 129 -1.28 14.64 2.52
CA LYS A 129 -1.13 15.50 1.34
C LYS A 129 -0.69 14.69 0.13
N VAL A 130 -1.33 14.90 -1.00
CA VAL A 130 -0.89 14.37 -2.29
C VAL A 130 -0.19 15.49 -3.06
N ILE A 131 1.08 15.29 -3.34
CA ILE A 131 1.94 16.26 -4.03
C ILE A 131 2.49 15.66 -5.33
N ASP A 132 2.90 16.49 -6.25
CA ASP A 132 3.65 16.07 -7.43
C ASP A 132 5.16 16.04 -7.17
N MET A 133 5.93 15.43 -8.09
CA MET A 133 7.37 15.29 -7.98
C MET A 133 8.10 16.65 -7.94
N ASN A 134 7.61 17.66 -8.66
CA ASN A 134 8.23 18.99 -8.67
C ASN A 134 8.08 19.67 -7.30
N THR A 135 6.89 19.58 -6.73
CA THR A 135 6.61 20.09 -5.36
C THR A 135 7.47 19.37 -4.34
N PHE A 136 7.58 18.05 -4.42
CA PHE A 136 8.45 17.25 -3.55
C PHE A 136 9.90 17.68 -3.62
N SER A 137 10.47 17.81 -4.83
CA SER A 137 11.85 18.25 -5.04
C SER A 137 12.12 19.63 -4.43
N LYS A 138 11.17 20.56 -4.63
CA LYS A 138 11.27 21.90 -4.07
C LYS A 138 11.23 21.88 -2.53
N MET A 139 10.35 21.10 -1.92
CA MET A 139 10.26 20.95 -0.47
C MET A 139 11.55 20.37 0.14
N LEU A 140 12.22 19.43 -0.56
CA LEU A 140 13.52 18.91 -0.14
C LEU A 140 14.61 19.98 -0.17
N GLU A 141 14.67 20.78 -1.26
CA GLU A 141 15.65 21.87 -1.41
C GLU A 141 15.47 22.95 -0.35
N GLU A 142 14.23 23.21 0.07
CA GLU A 142 13.87 24.22 1.07
C GLU A 142 13.93 23.69 2.52
N GLY A 143 14.23 22.41 2.72
CA GLY A 143 14.28 21.78 4.06
C GLY A 143 12.92 21.74 4.78
N GLN A 144 11.84 21.55 4.03
CA GLN A 144 10.46 21.54 4.55
C GLN A 144 9.92 20.11 4.81
N LEU A 145 10.72 19.09 4.56
CA LEU A 145 10.39 17.69 4.80
C LEU A 145 11.26 17.07 5.88
#